data_113700d67047bbf993a5f73c5092a4d0
#
_entry.id   113700d67047bbf993a5f73c5092a4d0
#
_cell.length_a   1.000
_cell.length_b   1.000
_cell.length_c   1.000
_cell.angle_alpha   90.00
_cell.angle_beta   90.00
_cell.angle_gamma   90.00
#
_symmetry.space_group_name_H-M   'P 1'
#
loop_
_entity.id
_entity.type
_entity.pdbx_description
1 polymer ?
#
loop_
_entity_poly.entity_id
_entity_poly.type
_entity_poly.pdbx_seq_one_letter_code
_entity_poly.pdbx_strand_id
1 'polypeptide(L)'
;MAVFRVQKTQNYTIMSNHHLRNKALSLKAKGLLSLMLSLPEDWDYTTRGLSAICKEGVDSVCATVRELEAAGYIIRRRIRDKNGQMRGMEYTVLEQP
;
A
#
# COMPACT_ATOMS: atom_id res chain seq x y z
N MET A 1 -12.68 -30.54 11.95
CA MET A 1 -11.99 -29.28 12.22
C MET A 1 -10.68 -29.24 11.46
N ALA A 2 -10.42 -28.12 10.76
CA ALA A 2 -9.16 -27.96 10.03
C ALA A 2 -8.05 -27.50 10.99
N VAL A 3 -6.85 -27.99 10.75
CA VAL A 3 -5.67 -27.56 11.50
C VAL A 3 -4.81 -26.71 10.57
N PHE A 4 -4.52 -25.47 10.98
CA PHE A 4 -3.69 -24.56 10.23
C PHE A 4 -2.29 -24.50 10.82
N ARG A 5 -1.29 -24.67 9.98
CA ARG A 5 0.11 -24.57 10.37
C ARG A 5 0.81 -23.58 9.48
N VAL A 6 1.64 -22.73 10.07
CA VAL A 6 2.45 -21.77 9.35
C VAL A 6 3.91 -22.17 9.50
N GLN A 7 4.55 -22.47 8.37
CA GLN A 7 5.99 -22.70 8.33
C GLN A 7 6.67 -21.41 7.98
N LYS A 8 7.35 -20.80 8.96
CA LYS A 8 8.04 -19.55 8.75
C LYS A 8 9.41 -19.78 8.16
N THR A 9 9.77 -18.91 7.23
CA THR A 9 11.05 -18.93 6.54
C THR A 9 11.74 -17.59 6.69
N GLN A 10 12.79 -17.36 5.91
CA GLN A 10 13.44 -16.06 5.82
C GLN A 10 12.64 -15.13 4.91
N ASN A 11 13.01 -13.87 4.88
CA ASN A 11 12.39 -12.85 4.03
C ASN A 11 10.92 -12.64 4.39
N TYR A 12 10.69 -12.11 5.56
CA TYR A 12 9.36 -11.81 6.07
C TYR A 12 9.26 -10.35 6.49
N THR A 13 8.03 -9.86 6.60
CA THR A 13 7.74 -8.49 7.01
C THR A 13 6.98 -8.50 8.34
N ILE A 14 7.40 -7.65 9.27
CA ILE A 14 6.66 -7.39 10.50
C ILE A 14 5.86 -6.12 10.29
N MET A 15 4.55 -6.18 10.51
CA MET A 15 3.67 -5.03 10.33
C MET A 15 2.53 -5.06 11.34
N SER A 16 1.91 -3.90 11.56
CA SER A 16 0.74 -3.78 12.40
C SER A 16 -0.43 -4.60 11.84
N ASN A 17 -1.26 -5.13 12.72
CA ASN A 17 -2.47 -5.85 12.33
C ASN A 17 -3.66 -4.91 12.09
N HIS A 18 -3.51 -3.61 12.27
CA HIS A 18 -4.63 -2.68 12.25
C HIS A 18 -5.46 -2.82 10.98
N HIS A 19 -4.83 -2.72 9.80
CA HIS A 19 -5.54 -2.82 8.52
C HIS A 19 -6.07 -4.22 8.26
N LEU A 20 -5.36 -5.25 8.73
CA LEU A 20 -5.80 -6.63 8.55
C LEU A 20 -7.07 -6.96 9.33
N ARG A 21 -7.30 -6.26 10.45
CA ARG A 21 -8.47 -6.44 11.30
C ARG A 21 -9.60 -5.47 10.97
N ASN A 22 -9.39 -4.55 10.05
CA ASN A 22 -10.38 -3.53 9.69
C ASN A 22 -11.41 -4.11 8.72
N LYS A 23 -12.61 -4.38 9.24
CA LYS A 23 -13.70 -4.98 8.46
C LYS A 23 -14.20 -4.08 7.34
N ALA A 24 -13.92 -2.78 7.40
CA ALA A 24 -14.35 -1.83 6.37
C ALA A 24 -13.46 -1.84 5.13
N LEU A 25 -12.29 -2.49 5.21
CA LEU A 25 -11.37 -2.59 4.06
C LEU A 25 -11.64 -3.86 3.26
N SER A 26 -11.57 -3.74 1.93
CA SER A 26 -11.59 -4.91 1.06
C SER A 26 -10.32 -5.75 1.23
N LEU A 27 -10.39 -7.02 0.85
CA LEU A 27 -9.20 -7.89 0.84
C LEU A 27 -8.12 -7.33 -0.09
N LYS A 28 -8.51 -6.73 -1.21
CA LYS A 28 -7.57 -6.10 -2.14
C LYS A 28 -6.83 -4.95 -1.47
N ALA A 29 -7.54 -4.12 -0.71
CA ALA A 29 -6.92 -3.00 0.01
C ALA A 29 -5.98 -3.51 1.10
N LYS A 30 -6.39 -4.51 1.86
CA LYS A 30 -5.52 -5.14 2.88
C LYS A 30 -4.25 -5.70 2.26
N GLY A 31 -4.39 -6.38 1.12
CA GLY A 31 -3.26 -6.94 0.40
C GLY A 31 -2.32 -5.88 -0.14
N LEU A 32 -2.86 -4.84 -0.76
CA LEU A 32 -2.03 -3.77 -1.31
C LEU A 32 -1.28 -3.02 -0.20
N LEU A 33 -1.95 -2.68 0.89
CA LEU A 33 -1.29 -2.00 2.00
C LEU A 33 -0.18 -2.87 2.60
N SER A 34 -0.43 -4.16 2.75
CA SER A 34 0.59 -5.09 3.24
C SER A 34 1.80 -5.14 2.31
N LEU A 35 1.57 -5.17 1.01
CA LEU A 35 2.63 -5.10 0.03
C LEU A 35 3.43 -3.81 0.17
N MET A 36 2.74 -2.66 0.27
CA MET A 36 3.39 -1.36 0.41
C MET A 36 4.23 -1.28 1.68
N LEU A 37 3.74 -1.83 2.79
CA LEU A 37 4.48 -1.85 4.06
C LEU A 37 5.71 -2.76 3.99
N SER A 38 5.77 -3.68 3.05
CA SER A 38 6.90 -4.58 2.87
C SER A 38 8.02 -4.01 1.99
N LEU A 39 7.74 -2.91 1.29
CA LEU A 39 8.68 -2.34 0.34
C LEU A 39 9.74 -1.48 1.04
N PRO A 40 10.94 -1.32 0.46
CA PRO A 40 11.97 -0.45 1.02
C PRO A 40 11.49 1.00 1.14
N GLU A 41 12.09 1.75 2.07
CA GLU A 41 11.73 3.16 2.29
C GLU A 41 11.97 4.04 1.08
N ASP A 42 12.95 3.69 0.25
CA ASP A 42 13.28 4.42 -0.97
C ASP A 42 12.50 3.96 -2.19
N TRP A 43 11.47 3.14 -2.00
CA TRP A 43 10.63 2.69 -3.11
C TRP A 43 9.91 3.89 -3.75
N ASP A 44 9.98 3.95 -5.07
CA ASP A 44 9.31 5.01 -5.83
C ASP A 44 7.82 4.65 -6.02
N TYR A 45 6.98 5.13 -5.12
CA TYR A 45 5.55 4.83 -5.14
C TYR A 45 4.86 5.60 -6.26
N THR A 46 4.49 4.88 -7.30
CA THR A 46 3.58 5.36 -8.34
C THR A 46 2.56 4.25 -8.58
N THR A 47 1.39 4.61 -9.12
CA THR A 47 0.38 3.59 -9.44
C THR A 47 0.91 2.62 -10.51
N ARG A 48 1.72 3.11 -11.43
CA ARG A 48 2.36 2.25 -12.45
C ARG A 48 3.43 1.34 -11.82
N GLY A 49 4.25 1.90 -10.92
CA GLY A 49 5.26 1.11 -10.23
C GLY A 49 4.66 0.01 -9.37
N LEU A 50 3.58 0.33 -8.64
CA LEU A 50 2.86 -0.66 -7.87
C LEU A 50 2.22 -1.73 -8.77
N SER A 51 1.60 -1.31 -9.87
CA SER A 51 0.99 -2.25 -10.82
C SER A 51 2.03 -3.19 -11.44
N ALA A 52 3.25 -2.71 -11.66
CA ALA A 52 4.32 -3.52 -12.25
C ALA A 52 4.71 -4.72 -11.38
N ILE A 53 4.49 -4.63 -10.07
CA ILE A 53 4.80 -5.72 -9.12
C ILE A 53 3.53 -6.45 -8.65
N CYS A 54 2.40 -6.18 -9.29
CA CYS A 54 1.12 -6.82 -9.00
C CYS A 54 0.59 -7.49 -10.27
N LYS A 55 -0.31 -8.43 -10.09
CA LYS A 55 -1.03 -9.03 -11.21
C LYS A 55 -2.04 -8.05 -11.80
N GLU A 56 -2.61 -7.20 -10.92
CA GLU A 56 -3.67 -6.26 -11.28
C GLU A 56 -3.14 -5.13 -12.15
N GLY A 57 -4.00 -4.60 -13.03
CA GLY A 57 -3.65 -3.46 -13.87
C GLY A 57 -3.69 -2.13 -13.11
N VAL A 58 -3.24 -1.08 -13.78
CA VAL A 58 -3.13 0.27 -13.19
C VAL A 58 -4.46 0.76 -12.65
N ASP A 59 -5.57 0.53 -13.36
CA ASP A 59 -6.88 1.02 -12.92
C ASP A 59 -7.30 0.38 -11.60
N SER A 60 -7.08 -0.92 -11.45
CA SER A 60 -7.41 -1.64 -10.23
C SER A 60 -6.55 -1.18 -9.06
N VAL A 61 -5.25 -1.02 -9.29
CA VAL A 61 -4.33 -0.51 -8.27
C VAL A 61 -4.71 0.91 -7.87
N CYS A 62 -5.03 1.75 -8.84
CA CYS A 62 -5.43 3.15 -8.58
C CYS A 62 -6.69 3.20 -7.71
N ALA A 63 -7.71 2.40 -8.03
CA ALA A 63 -8.94 2.34 -7.23
C ALA A 63 -8.66 1.86 -5.80
N THR A 64 -7.76 0.89 -5.64
CA THR A 64 -7.41 0.36 -4.34
C THR A 64 -6.63 1.38 -3.50
N VAL A 65 -5.73 2.13 -4.13
CA VAL A 65 -5.03 3.24 -3.46
C VAL A 65 -6.03 4.28 -2.96
N ARG A 66 -7.05 4.59 -3.77
CA ARG A 66 -8.10 5.53 -3.34
C ARG A 66 -8.90 5.00 -2.15
N GLU A 67 -9.18 3.71 -2.11
CA GLU A 67 -9.84 3.09 -0.96
C GLU A 67 -9.00 3.27 0.31
N LEU A 68 -7.71 2.98 0.21
CA LEU A 68 -6.78 3.13 1.35
C LEU A 68 -6.62 4.58 1.76
N GLU A 69 -6.62 5.49 0.81
CA GLU A 69 -6.54 6.93 1.05
C GLU A 69 -7.78 7.41 1.79
N ALA A 70 -8.97 6.99 1.34
CA ALA A 70 -10.23 7.34 1.98
C ALA A 70 -10.32 6.79 3.39
N ALA A 71 -9.71 5.63 3.64
CA ALA A 71 -9.68 5.00 4.98
C ALA A 71 -8.58 5.58 5.88
N GLY A 72 -7.72 6.46 5.37
CA GLY A 72 -6.70 7.15 6.16
C GLY A 72 -5.35 6.44 6.27
N TYR A 73 -5.14 5.35 5.54
CA TYR A 73 -3.86 4.61 5.57
C TYR A 73 -2.82 5.18 4.62
N ILE A 74 -3.25 5.92 3.61
CA ILE A 74 -2.35 6.55 2.64
C ILE A 74 -2.66 8.03 2.57
N ILE A 75 -1.62 8.84 2.63
CA ILE A 75 -1.70 10.27 2.38
C ILE A 75 -0.84 10.54 1.16
N ARG A 76 -1.44 11.12 0.12
CA ARG A 76 -0.73 11.51 -1.07
C ARG A 76 -0.62 13.02 -1.14
N ARG A 77 0.55 13.50 -1.51
CA ARG A 77 0.80 14.92 -1.66
C ARG A 77 1.59 15.16 -2.93
N ARG A 78 1.19 16.18 -3.69
CA ARG A 78 1.93 16.60 -4.87
C ARG A 78 3.18 17.35 -4.45
N ILE A 79 4.31 17.00 -5.06
CA ILE A 79 5.57 17.69 -4.86
C ILE A 79 5.75 18.66 -6.02
N ARG A 80 5.98 19.94 -5.71
CA ARG A 80 6.22 20.98 -6.71
C ARG A 80 7.63 21.53 -6.57
N ASP A 81 8.22 21.96 -7.68
CA ASP A 81 9.53 22.62 -7.67
C ASP A 81 9.36 24.11 -7.35
N LYS A 82 10.46 24.86 -7.41
CA LYS A 82 10.47 26.30 -7.13
C LYS A 82 9.61 27.09 -8.10
N ASN A 83 9.38 26.56 -9.30
CA ASN A 83 8.58 27.22 -10.34
C ASN A 83 7.11 26.80 -10.28
N GLY A 84 6.71 26.03 -9.28
CA GLY A 84 5.34 25.55 -9.13
C GLY A 84 4.98 24.39 -10.02
N GLN A 85 5.94 23.83 -10.76
CA GLN A 85 5.69 22.68 -11.63
C GLN A 85 5.67 21.39 -10.80
N MET A 86 4.76 20.48 -11.14
CA MET A 86 4.63 19.23 -10.43
C MET A 86 5.83 18.32 -10.70
N ARG A 87 6.51 17.89 -9.64
CA ARG A 87 7.66 16.98 -9.70
C ARG A 87 7.29 15.54 -9.49
N GLY A 88 6.13 15.27 -8.90
CA GLY A 88 5.69 13.92 -8.63
C GLY A 88 4.72 13.88 -7.47
N MET A 89 4.58 12.71 -6.91
CA MET A 89 3.65 12.43 -5.83
C MET A 89 4.41 11.80 -4.67
N GLU A 90 4.22 12.37 -3.48
CA GLU A 90 4.74 11.79 -2.24
C GLU A 90 3.66 10.95 -1.58
N TYR A 91 4.01 9.74 -1.20
CA TYR A 91 3.12 8.83 -0.48
C TYR A 91 3.61 8.69 0.94
N THR A 92 2.71 8.89 1.90
CA THR A 92 2.94 8.51 3.29
C THR A 92 2.05 7.32 3.56
N VAL A 93 2.66 6.21 3.94
CA VAL A 93 1.96 4.96 4.20
C VAL A 93 1.94 4.74 5.71
N LEU A 94 0.73 4.63 6.27
CA LEU A 94 0.53 4.53 7.71
C LEU A 94 0.09 3.13 8.07
N GLU A 95 0.64 2.60 9.15
CA GLU A 95 0.19 1.31 9.71
C GLU A 95 -1.18 1.44 10.36
N GLN A 96 -1.51 2.62 10.86
CA GLN A 96 -2.85 2.95 11.34
C GLN A 96 -3.13 4.44 11.07
N PRO A 97 -4.40 4.75 10.76
CA PRO A 97 -4.81 6.12 10.45
C PRO A 97 -4.60 7.09 11.61
#